data_9037cafe2d380d03e35155b83a915ffd
#
_entry.id   9037cafe2d380d03e35155b83a915ffd
#
_cell.length_a   1.000
_cell.length_b   1.000
_cell.length_c   1.000
_cell.angle_alpha   90.00
_cell.angle_beta   90.00
_cell.angle_gamma   90.00
#
_symmetry.space_group_name_H-M   'P 1'
#
loop_
_entity.id
_entity.type
_entity.pdbx_description
1 polymer ?
#
loop_
_entity_poly.entity_id
_entity_poly.type
_entity_poly.pdbx_seq_one_letter_code
_entity_poly.pdbx_strand_id
1 'polypeptide(L)'
;MMIVLLDSFSLVFLYLRGYAMIYTASDFMNSYAQSVRLLAGAGGLSRAIGQVGILDYELIPGLKSRYQRVNFEPGQLVLSTFLYARDDPWLIGEAVKYLVGRGVSGLVIKNVLHLDIPDSALRYANARDFPLFLATRDDFFFDTVIAQVDRRVAELADASFAQNELDLMTREPASSEDVRSHALRLNPSFGEEHVIAYVAEPQSQAGLAQALSRYHQSRISGLRCLLAPYDDGLLYVASAESDVVDGRAQLDGLVGILRADVLEHEVTAPVGVSRVHFDLGQMGDAVLEARRAALVARRRGGGTVQIGRAHV
;
A
#
# COMPACT_ATOMS: atom_id res chain seq x y z
N MET A 1 -41.26 -9.55 -7.89
CA MET A 1 -39.82 -9.92 -8.07
C MET A 1 -39.07 -8.60 -8.27
N MET A 2 -38.63 -8.03 -7.16
CA MET A 2 -38.00 -6.71 -7.11
C MET A 2 -36.47 -6.92 -7.13
N ILE A 3 -35.84 -6.64 -8.27
CA ILE A 3 -34.38 -6.69 -8.40
C ILE A 3 -33.86 -5.42 -7.74
N VAL A 4 -33.26 -5.55 -6.57
CA VAL A 4 -32.51 -4.48 -5.94
C VAL A 4 -31.20 -4.37 -6.69
N LEU A 5 -31.08 -3.30 -7.50
CA LEU A 5 -29.81 -2.84 -8.04
C LEU A 5 -28.97 -2.34 -6.85
N LEU A 6 -28.07 -3.20 -6.36
CA LEU A 6 -27.01 -2.77 -5.46
C LEU A 6 -26.04 -1.92 -6.27
N ASP A 7 -25.95 -0.65 -5.90
CA ASP A 7 -25.04 0.34 -6.48
C ASP A 7 -23.61 -0.20 -6.52
N SER A 8 -22.94 0.00 -7.65
CA SER A 8 -21.54 -0.42 -7.88
C SER A 8 -20.56 0.13 -6.82
N PHE A 9 -20.94 1.19 -6.13
CA PHE A 9 -20.21 1.76 -4.98
C PHE A 9 -20.26 0.86 -3.74
N SER A 10 -21.36 0.19 -3.47
CA SER A 10 -21.48 -0.72 -2.31
C SER A 10 -20.65 -1.99 -2.47
N LEU A 11 -20.44 -2.46 -3.68
CA LEU A 11 -19.59 -3.63 -3.98
C LEU A 11 -18.10 -3.32 -3.80
N VAL A 12 -17.66 -2.11 -4.12
CA VAL A 12 -16.29 -1.64 -3.87
C VAL A 12 -16.04 -1.50 -2.36
N PHE A 13 -17.03 -1.07 -1.59
CA PHE A 13 -16.94 -0.93 -0.12
C PHE A 13 -16.87 -2.28 0.61
N LEU A 14 -17.54 -3.32 0.12
CA LEU A 14 -17.44 -4.67 0.70
C LEU A 14 -16.10 -5.35 0.37
N TYR A 15 -15.44 -4.95 -0.72
CA TYR A 15 -14.14 -5.49 -1.14
C TYR A 15 -12.96 -4.92 -0.33
N LEU A 16 -13.13 -3.77 0.32
CA LEU A 16 -12.07 -3.12 1.12
C LEU A 16 -12.00 -3.60 2.58
N ARG A 17 -13.00 -4.33 3.07
CA ARG A 17 -12.99 -4.90 4.41
C ARG A 17 -12.31 -6.27 4.43
N GLY A 18 -10.98 -6.29 4.55
CA GLY A 18 -10.23 -7.50 4.91
C GLY A 18 -9.25 -8.04 3.87
N TYR A 19 -8.91 -7.30 2.83
CA TYR A 19 -7.81 -7.67 1.95
C TYR A 19 -6.54 -6.90 2.33
N ALA A 20 -5.46 -7.64 2.59
CA ALA A 20 -4.12 -7.07 2.58
C ALA A 20 -3.96 -6.25 1.29
N MET A 21 -3.50 -5.00 1.39
CA MET A 21 -3.23 -4.20 0.20
C MET A 21 -2.07 -4.86 -0.55
N ILE A 22 -2.39 -5.47 -1.68
CA ILE A 22 -1.46 -6.23 -2.49
C ILE A 22 -1.22 -5.44 -3.78
N TYR A 23 0.03 -5.26 -4.16
CA TYR A 23 0.37 -4.71 -5.46
C TYR A 23 0.09 -5.75 -6.55
N THR A 24 -0.67 -5.40 -7.56
CA THR A 24 -1.11 -6.33 -8.62
C THR A 24 -0.54 -5.96 -9.98
N ALA A 25 -0.66 -6.88 -10.94
CA ALA A 25 -0.32 -6.61 -12.34
C ALA A 25 -1.16 -5.47 -12.95
N SER A 26 -2.39 -5.27 -12.46
CA SER A 26 -3.23 -4.11 -12.81
C SER A 26 -2.66 -2.81 -12.28
N ASP A 27 -2.20 -2.79 -11.02
CA ASP A 27 -1.58 -1.61 -10.41
C ASP A 27 -0.28 -1.24 -11.13
N PHE A 28 0.51 -2.24 -11.51
CA PHE A 28 1.69 -2.05 -12.35
C PHE A 28 1.32 -1.41 -13.69
N MET A 29 0.35 -1.98 -14.41
CA MET A 29 -0.10 -1.44 -15.69
C MET A 29 -0.58 0.01 -15.57
N ASN A 30 -1.34 0.33 -14.53
CA ASN A 30 -1.84 1.69 -14.28
C ASN A 30 -0.71 2.67 -13.93
N SER A 31 0.25 2.25 -13.11
CA SER A 31 1.41 3.06 -12.73
C SER A 31 2.30 3.41 -13.93
N TYR A 32 2.35 2.53 -14.92
CA TYR A 32 3.15 2.68 -16.14
C TYR A 32 2.30 2.83 -17.42
N ALA A 33 1.07 3.34 -17.33
CA ALA A 33 0.11 3.40 -18.43
C ALA A 33 0.63 4.12 -19.69
N GLN A 34 1.55 5.08 -19.54
CA GLN A 34 2.17 5.79 -20.65
C GLN A 34 3.39 5.06 -21.26
N SER A 35 3.92 4.07 -20.56
CA SER A 35 5.19 3.41 -20.90
C SER A 35 5.05 1.92 -21.14
N VAL A 36 3.89 1.33 -20.82
CA VAL A 36 3.64 -0.11 -20.92
C VAL A 36 2.28 -0.37 -21.56
N ARG A 37 2.24 -1.37 -22.44
CA ARG A 37 1.03 -1.86 -23.08
C ARG A 37 0.86 -3.35 -22.83
N LEU A 38 -0.34 -3.78 -22.48
CA LEU A 38 -0.68 -5.20 -22.37
C LEU A 38 -0.79 -5.82 -23.77
N LEU A 39 -0.09 -6.93 -23.98
CA LEU A 39 -0.16 -7.72 -25.23
C LEU A 39 -1.08 -8.92 -25.13
N ALA A 40 -1.10 -9.59 -23.95
CA ALA A 40 -1.85 -10.80 -23.71
C ALA A 40 -2.09 -11.01 -22.22
N GLY A 41 -2.97 -11.95 -21.85
CA GLY A 41 -3.17 -12.40 -20.47
C GLY A 41 -3.97 -11.45 -19.61
N ALA A 42 -4.96 -10.73 -20.15
CA ALA A 42 -5.79 -9.77 -19.42
C ALA A 42 -6.49 -10.39 -18.18
N GLY A 43 -6.86 -11.68 -18.22
CA GLY A 43 -7.47 -12.38 -17.08
C GLY A 43 -6.54 -12.49 -15.86
N GLY A 44 -5.24 -12.31 -16.03
CA GLY A 44 -4.26 -12.37 -14.95
C GLY A 44 -3.88 -11.02 -14.31
N LEU A 45 -4.54 -9.93 -14.63
CA LEU A 45 -4.22 -8.61 -14.10
C LEU A 45 -4.40 -8.50 -12.58
N SER A 46 -5.17 -9.38 -11.96
CA SER A 46 -5.32 -9.48 -10.50
C SER A 46 -4.18 -10.22 -9.79
N ARG A 47 -3.20 -10.77 -10.52
CA ARG A 47 -2.06 -11.48 -9.92
C ARG A 47 -1.22 -10.54 -9.06
N ALA A 48 -0.92 -11.00 -7.85
CA ALA A 48 -0.08 -10.26 -6.91
C ALA A 48 1.37 -10.19 -7.39
N ILE A 49 2.00 -9.03 -7.23
CA ILE A 49 3.42 -8.80 -7.48
C ILE A 49 4.08 -8.54 -6.12
N GLY A 50 5.00 -9.43 -5.70
CA GLY A 50 5.75 -9.30 -4.46
C GLY A 50 7.17 -8.79 -4.66
N GLN A 51 7.73 -8.95 -5.86
CA GLN A 51 9.10 -8.54 -6.20
C GLN A 51 9.31 -8.51 -7.70
N VAL A 52 10.43 -7.95 -8.15
CA VAL A 52 10.81 -7.91 -9.57
C VAL A 52 12.02 -8.79 -9.83
N GLY A 53 12.02 -9.51 -10.95
CA GLY A 53 13.16 -10.29 -11.43
C GLY A 53 13.57 -9.86 -12.84
N ILE A 54 14.79 -10.21 -13.25
CA ILE A 54 15.29 -9.99 -14.60
C ILE A 54 15.56 -11.35 -15.24
N LEU A 55 15.06 -11.54 -16.46
CA LEU A 55 15.39 -12.67 -17.32
C LEU A 55 16.37 -12.18 -18.40
N ASP A 56 17.60 -12.63 -18.34
CA ASP A 56 18.67 -12.22 -19.27
C ASP A 56 19.34 -13.42 -19.93
N TYR A 57 20.05 -14.26 -19.18
CA TYR A 57 20.85 -15.38 -19.69
C TYR A 57 20.35 -16.77 -19.28
N GLU A 58 19.39 -16.85 -18.40
CA GLU A 58 18.98 -18.09 -17.71
C GLU A 58 18.42 -19.15 -18.66
N LEU A 59 17.92 -18.72 -19.80
CA LEU A 59 17.33 -19.61 -20.80
C LEU A 59 18.21 -19.83 -22.04
N ILE A 60 19.42 -19.28 -22.04
CA ILE A 60 20.39 -19.55 -23.11
C ILE A 60 20.66 -21.05 -23.21
N PRO A 61 20.62 -21.66 -24.40
CA PRO A 61 21.02 -23.05 -24.60
C PRO A 61 22.41 -23.32 -23.99
N GLY A 62 22.50 -24.36 -23.14
CA GLY A 62 23.70 -24.69 -22.39
C GLY A 62 23.75 -24.13 -20.95
N LEU A 63 23.09 -23.02 -20.65
CA LEU A 63 22.94 -22.48 -19.30
C LEU A 63 21.63 -22.88 -18.65
N LYS A 64 20.59 -23.16 -19.43
CA LYS A 64 19.23 -23.50 -19.02
C LYS A 64 19.18 -24.59 -17.94
N SER A 65 19.95 -25.65 -18.08
CA SER A 65 19.96 -26.77 -17.12
C SER A 65 20.48 -26.38 -15.74
N ARG A 66 21.36 -25.38 -15.66
CA ARG A 66 21.98 -24.93 -14.42
C ARG A 66 21.07 -23.96 -13.65
N TYR A 67 20.35 -23.07 -14.34
CA TYR A 67 19.59 -21.98 -13.73
C TYR A 67 18.10 -22.25 -13.67
N GLN A 68 17.56 -23.15 -14.47
CA GLN A 68 16.14 -23.42 -14.59
C GLN A 68 15.43 -23.85 -13.28
N ARG A 69 16.17 -24.38 -12.31
CA ARG A 69 15.60 -24.86 -11.03
C ARG A 69 15.61 -23.81 -9.92
N VAL A 70 16.44 -22.79 -10.05
CA VAL A 70 16.79 -21.88 -8.96
C VAL A 70 16.23 -20.47 -9.19
N ASN A 71 16.05 -20.08 -10.45
CA ASN A 71 15.64 -18.74 -10.80
C ASN A 71 14.13 -18.64 -10.95
N PHE A 72 13.62 -17.52 -10.56
CA PHE A 72 12.22 -17.11 -10.57
C PHE A 72 11.31 -17.84 -9.59
N GLU A 73 10.60 -17.05 -8.80
CA GLU A 73 9.69 -17.49 -7.76
C GLU A 73 8.25 -17.05 -8.07
N PRO A 74 7.25 -17.75 -7.52
CA PRO A 74 5.87 -17.28 -7.61
C PRO A 74 5.71 -15.85 -7.10
N GLY A 75 4.88 -15.06 -7.78
CA GLY A 75 4.64 -13.67 -7.38
C GLY A 75 5.66 -12.65 -7.91
N GLN A 76 6.66 -13.06 -8.68
CA GLN A 76 7.56 -12.11 -9.34
C GLN A 76 6.95 -11.47 -10.59
N LEU A 77 7.23 -10.17 -10.82
CA LEU A 77 7.14 -9.56 -12.14
C LEU A 77 8.52 -9.66 -12.81
N VAL A 78 8.59 -10.28 -13.98
CA VAL A 78 9.85 -10.48 -14.68
C VAL A 78 10.03 -9.46 -15.79
N LEU A 79 11.22 -8.87 -15.89
CA LEU A 79 11.62 -7.94 -16.96
C LEU A 79 12.60 -8.65 -17.88
N SER A 80 12.48 -8.46 -19.21
CA SER A 80 13.45 -8.99 -20.17
C SER A 80 13.59 -8.10 -21.40
N THR A 81 14.78 -8.02 -21.93
CA THR A 81 15.05 -7.45 -23.26
C THR A 81 15.05 -8.49 -24.36
N PHE A 82 15.09 -9.77 -23.99
CA PHE A 82 15.25 -10.90 -24.90
C PHE A 82 16.46 -10.79 -25.86
N LEU A 83 17.54 -10.12 -25.44
CA LEU A 83 18.74 -10.03 -26.26
C LEU A 83 19.29 -11.39 -26.66
N TYR A 84 19.15 -12.40 -25.80
CA TYR A 84 19.57 -13.77 -26.08
C TYR A 84 18.70 -14.48 -27.15
N ALA A 85 17.51 -13.96 -27.44
CA ALA A 85 16.60 -14.52 -28.47
C ALA A 85 16.79 -13.85 -29.83
N ARG A 86 17.87 -13.05 -30.03
CA ARG A 86 18.13 -12.29 -31.24
C ARG A 86 18.09 -13.16 -32.51
N ASP A 87 18.75 -14.32 -32.46
CA ASP A 87 18.89 -15.22 -33.61
C ASP A 87 17.79 -16.30 -33.64
N ASP A 88 17.01 -16.42 -32.58
CA ASP A 88 15.90 -17.38 -32.48
C ASP A 88 14.74 -16.80 -31.62
N PRO A 89 13.80 -16.06 -32.22
CA PRO A 89 12.66 -15.50 -31.53
C PRO A 89 11.73 -16.55 -30.89
N TRP A 90 11.83 -17.84 -31.28
CA TRP A 90 11.09 -18.93 -30.66
C TRP A 90 11.40 -19.08 -29.17
N LEU A 91 12.59 -18.69 -28.74
CA LEU A 91 12.99 -18.67 -27.34
C LEU A 91 12.12 -17.78 -26.47
N ILE A 92 11.44 -16.76 -27.03
CA ILE A 92 10.45 -15.94 -26.31
C ILE A 92 9.26 -16.82 -25.87
N GLY A 93 8.78 -17.69 -26.74
CA GLY A 93 7.71 -18.63 -26.44
C GLY A 93 8.09 -19.64 -25.34
N GLU A 94 9.33 -20.14 -25.38
CA GLU A 94 9.88 -21.01 -24.34
C GLU A 94 9.97 -20.29 -22.98
N ALA A 95 10.40 -19.04 -23.00
CA ALA A 95 10.46 -18.20 -21.80
C ALA A 95 9.08 -18.01 -21.17
N VAL A 96 8.06 -17.65 -21.97
CA VAL A 96 6.69 -17.50 -21.49
C VAL A 96 6.19 -18.80 -20.83
N LYS A 97 6.38 -19.94 -21.47
CA LYS A 97 5.99 -21.25 -20.91
C LYS A 97 6.72 -21.54 -19.58
N TYR A 98 8.01 -21.26 -19.55
CA TYR A 98 8.83 -21.49 -18.37
C TYR A 98 8.36 -20.60 -17.21
N LEU A 99 8.19 -19.29 -17.42
CA LEU A 99 7.76 -18.35 -16.38
C LEU A 99 6.36 -18.67 -15.84
N VAL A 100 5.43 -19.05 -16.74
CA VAL A 100 4.10 -19.54 -16.33
C VAL A 100 4.24 -20.77 -15.42
N GLY A 101 5.08 -21.73 -15.79
CA GLY A 101 5.35 -22.92 -14.98
C GLY A 101 5.99 -22.62 -13.63
N ARG A 102 6.68 -21.48 -13.48
CA ARG A 102 7.25 -21.02 -12.21
C ARG A 102 6.27 -20.23 -11.33
N GLY A 103 5.04 -19.95 -11.82
CA GLY A 103 4.05 -19.16 -11.09
C GLY A 103 4.36 -17.66 -11.05
N VAL A 104 5.17 -17.17 -11.97
CA VAL A 104 5.49 -15.74 -12.13
C VAL A 104 4.22 -14.95 -12.42
N SER A 105 4.11 -13.75 -11.89
CA SER A 105 2.90 -12.93 -11.98
C SER A 105 2.73 -12.21 -13.31
N GLY A 106 3.82 -11.98 -14.04
CA GLY A 106 3.77 -11.36 -15.36
C GLY A 106 5.17 -11.17 -15.95
N LEU A 107 5.20 -10.84 -17.23
CA LEU A 107 6.43 -10.56 -17.97
C LEU A 107 6.32 -9.22 -18.70
N VAL A 108 7.33 -8.37 -18.53
CA VAL A 108 7.48 -7.11 -19.27
C VAL A 108 8.61 -7.26 -20.27
N ILE A 109 8.33 -7.05 -21.54
CA ILE A 109 9.30 -7.11 -22.62
C ILE A 109 9.71 -5.68 -23.00
N LYS A 110 10.99 -5.35 -22.85
CA LYS A 110 11.60 -4.18 -23.51
C LYS A 110 12.24 -4.64 -24.81
N ASN A 111 11.50 -4.55 -25.91
CA ASN A 111 11.87 -5.12 -27.20
C ASN A 111 12.84 -4.20 -27.98
N VAL A 112 14.08 -4.06 -27.50
CA VAL A 112 15.09 -3.18 -28.07
C VAL A 112 15.58 -3.61 -29.46
N LEU A 113 15.43 -4.89 -29.82
CA LEU A 113 15.82 -5.44 -31.11
C LEU A 113 14.67 -5.55 -32.09
N HIS A 114 13.46 -5.11 -31.71
CA HIS A 114 12.24 -5.23 -32.53
C HIS A 114 11.98 -6.67 -33.00
N LEU A 115 12.23 -7.65 -32.11
CA LEU A 115 11.98 -9.05 -32.38
C LEU A 115 10.49 -9.29 -32.59
N ASP A 116 10.15 -10.17 -33.51
CA ASP A 116 8.77 -10.66 -33.67
C ASP A 116 8.40 -11.52 -32.46
N ILE A 117 7.40 -11.08 -31.70
CA ILE A 117 6.85 -11.87 -30.60
C ILE A 117 5.94 -12.93 -31.19
N PRO A 118 6.27 -14.24 -31.01
CA PRO A 118 5.49 -15.30 -31.66
C PRO A 118 4.01 -15.29 -31.23
N ASP A 119 3.08 -15.39 -32.17
CA ASP A 119 1.63 -15.51 -31.88
C ASP A 119 1.31 -16.69 -30.96
N SER A 120 2.09 -17.75 -31.02
CA SER A 120 1.97 -18.89 -30.12
C SER A 120 2.24 -18.52 -28.67
N ALA A 121 3.17 -17.61 -28.41
CA ALA A 121 3.46 -17.09 -27.07
C ALA A 121 2.29 -16.24 -26.55
N LEU A 122 1.72 -15.37 -27.39
CA LEU A 122 0.55 -14.55 -27.04
C LEU A 122 -0.68 -15.41 -26.75
N ARG A 123 -0.95 -16.40 -27.61
CA ARG A 123 -2.06 -17.36 -27.39
C ARG A 123 -1.88 -18.16 -26.12
N TYR A 124 -0.65 -18.62 -25.83
CA TYR A 124 -0.36 -19.36 -24.60
C TYR A 124 -0.53 -18.49 -23.35
N ALA A 125 -0.06 -17.25 -23.40
CA ALA A 125 -0.22 -16.27 -22.32
C ALA A 125 -1.72 -15.99 -22.03
N ASN A 126 -2.52 -15.78 -23.09
CA ASN A 126 -3.97 -15.62 -22.95
C ASN A 126 -4.65 -16.86 -22.34
N ALA A 127 -4.30 -18.07 -22.80
CA ALA A 127 -4.88 -19.32 -22.30
C ALA A 127 -4.50 -19.62 -20.84
N ARG A 128 -3.51 -18.95 -20.30
CA ARG A 128 -3.01 -19.12 -18.92
C ARG A 128 -3.25 -17.91 -18.04
N ASP A 129 -3.97 -16.89 -18.53
CA ASP A 129 -4.15 -15.62 -17.83
C ASP A 129 -2.81 -15.09 -17.32
N PHE A 130 -1.81 -15.09 -18.20
CA PHE A 130 -0.46 -14.63 -17.87
C PHE A 130 -0.20 -13.26 -18.49
N PRO A 131 -0.16 -12.18 -17.68
CA PRO A 131 0.06 -10.83 -18.18
C PRO A 131 1.39 -10.70 -18.92
N LEU A 132 1.33 -10.38 -20.19
CA LEU A 132 2.47 -10.09 -21.03
C LEU A 132 2.41 -8.64 -21.46
N PHE A 133 3.37 -7.85 -20.99
CA PHE A 133 3.45 -6.42 -21.26
C PHE A 133 4.57 -6.10 -22.23
N LEU A 134 4.38 -5.04 -23.01
CA LEU A 134 5.40 -4.45 -23.86
C LEU A 134 5.74 -3.05 -23.34
N ALA A 135 7.02 -2.80 -23.05
CA ALA A 135 7.51 -1.45 -22.83
C ALA A 135 7.55 -0.70 -24.17
N THR A 136 6.89 0.46 -24.23
CA THR A 136 6.69 1.24 -25.46
C THR A 136 7.62 2.44 -25.57
N ARG A 137 8.40 2.73 -24.50
CA ARG A 137 9.28 3.88 -24.42
C ARG A 137 10.73 3.46 -24.20
N ASP A 138 11.65 4.21 -24.78
CA ASP A 138 13.10 3.96 -24.63
C ASP A 138 13.61 4.24 -23.22
N ASP A 139 12.97 5.20 -22.51
CA ASP A 139 13.28 5.59 -21.14
C ASP A 139 12.66 4.66 -20.07
N PHE A 140 12.17 3.50 -20.45
CA PHE A 140 11.76 2.45 -19.52
C PHE A 140 13.00 1.70 -19.03
N PHE A 141 13.61 2.18 -17.95
CA PHE A 141 14.83 1.60 -17.36
C PHE A 141 14.49 0.58 -16.29
N PHE A 142 15.09 -0.59 -16.35
CA PHE A 142 14.80 -1.71 -15.46
C PHE A 142 15.15 -1.43 -14.00
N ASP A 143 16.29 -0.77 -13.75
CA ASP A 143 16.70 -0.36 -12.40
C ASP A 143 15.70 0.56 -11.73
N THR A 144 15.19 1.53 -12.48
CA THR A 144 14.14 2.44 -12.01
C THR A 144 12.85 1.71 -11.72
N VAL A 145 12.42 0.80 -12.60
CA VAL A 145 11.19 0.00 -12.43
C VAL A 145 11.30 -0.90 -11.21
N ILE A 146 12.44 -1.60 -11.05
CA ILE A 146 12.70 -2.45 -9.88
C ILE A 146 12.57 -1.64 -8.59
N ALA A 147 13.31 -0.53 -8.48
CA ALA A 147 13.30 0.31 -7.29
C ALA A 147 11.90 0.86 -6.97
N GLN A 148 11.12 1.25 -7.96
CA GLN A 148 9.77 1.79 -7.78
C GLN A 148 8.77 0.71 -7.37
N VAL A 149 8.81 -0.46 -8.00
CA VAL A 149 7.91 -1.58 -7.66
C VAL A 149 8.23 -2.12 -6.28
N ASP A 150 9.52 -2.37 -5.96
CA ASP A 150 9.92 -2.88 -4.65
C ASP A 150 9.53 -1.91 -3.53
N ARG A 151 9.73 -0.60 -3.74
CA ARG A 151 9.26 0.42 -2.80
C ARG A 151 7.75 0.36 -2.63
N ARG A 152 6.98 0.24 -3.72
CA ARG A 152 5.51 0.22 -3.64
C ARG A 152 4.99 -1.04 -2.95
N VAL A 153 5.61 -2.18 -3.20
CA VAL A 153 5.30 -3.44 -2.51
C VAL A 153 5.57 -3.32 -1.01
N ALA A 154 6.71 -2.74 -0.62
CA ALA A 154 7.04 -2.51 0.78
C ALA A 154 6.05 -1.56 1.46
N GLU A 155 5.71 -0.43 0.84
CA GLU A 155 4.72 0.52 1.35
C GLU A 155 3.35 -0.15 1.61
N LEU A 156 2.90 -1.01 0.69
CA LEU A 156 1.63 -1.73 0.83
C LEU A 156 1.70 -2.84 1.89
N ALA A 157 2.84 -3.52 2.01
CA ALA A 157 3.06 -4.51 3.06
C ALA A 157 3.05 -3.85 4.44
N ASP A 158 3.71 -2.70 4.61
CA ASP A 158 3.72 -1.93 5.85
C ASP A 158 2.31 -1.44 6.21
N ALA A 159 1.57 -0.93 5.23
CA ALA A 159 0.19 -0.48 5.44
C ALA A 159 -0.75 -1.63 5.86
N SER A 160 -0.61 -2.80 5.23
CA SER A 160 -1.40 -3.99 5.58
C SER A 160 -1.04 -4.53 6.96
N PHE A 161 0.22 -4.50 7.31
CA PHE A 161 0.69 -4.86 8.65
C PHE A 161 0.10 -3.91 9.69
N ALA A 162 0.21 -2.60 9.47
CA ALA A 162 -0.34 -1.59 10.38
C ALA A 162 -1.85 -1.75 10.56
N GLN A 163 -2.59 -1.96 9.49
CA GLN A 163 -4.04 -2.18 9.55
C GLN A 163 -4.39 -3.42 10.38
N ASN A 164 -3.66 -4.54 10.18
CA ASN A 164 -3.90 -5.76 10.95
C ASN A 164 -3.64 -5.56 12.45
N GLU A 165 -2.55 -4.91 12.83
CA GLU A 165 -2.24 -4.63 14.23
C GLU A 165 -3.30 -3.70 14.87
N LEU A 166 -3.77 -2.67 14.13
CA LEU A 166 -4.83 -1.77 14.55
C LEU A 166 -6.17 -2.52 14.73
N ASP A 167 -6.51 -3.42 13.81
CA ASP A 167 -7.70 -4.26 13.92
C ASP A 167 -7.66 -5.17 15.16
N LEU A 168 -6.50 -5.75 15.45
CA LEU A 168 -6.32 -6.60 16.63
C LEU A 168 -6.49 -5.81 17.93
N MET A 169 -5.99 -4.57 17.98
CA MET A 169 -6.14 -3.69 19.15
C MET A 169 -7.58 -3.22 19.37
N THR A 170 -8.39 -3.14 18.33
CA THR A 170 -9.78 -2.65 18.40
C THR A 170 -10.83 -3.75 18.54
N ARG A 171 -10.43 -5.03 18.48
CA ARG A 171 -11.33 -6.18 18.69
C ARG A 171 -11.67 -6.34 20.16
N GLU A 172 -12.93 -6.58 20.46
CA GLU A 172 -13.39 -6.97 21.81
C GLU A 172 -13.45 -8.50 21.94
N PRO A 173 -12.99 -9.08 23.07
CA PRO A 173 -12.25 -8.45 24.16
C PRO A 173 -10.75 -8.50 23.92
N ALA A 174 -10.06 -7.34 23.83
CA ALA A 174 -8.61 -7.29 23.86
C ALA A 174 -8.15 -6.95 25.28
N SER A 175 -7.15 -7.66 25.81
CA SER A 175 -6.54 -7.28 27.07
C SER A 175 -5.64 -6.06 26.89
N SER A 176 -5.44 -5.26 27.95
CA SER A 176 -4.50 -4.12 27.90
C SER A 176 -3.06 -4.54 27.53
N GLU A 177 -2.64 -5.73 27.93
CA GLU A 177 -1.34 -6.30 27.61
C GLU A 177 -1.24 -6.66 26.11
N ASP A 178 -2.29 -7.25 25.54
CA ASP A 178 -2.34 -7.55 24.10
C ASP A 178 -2.31 -6.26 23.28
N VAL A 179 -3.12 -5.26 23.65
CA VAL A 179 -3.15 -3.95 22.99
C VAL A 179 -1.78 -3.29 23.02
N ARG A 180 -1.11 -3.28 24.19
CA ARG A 180 0.27 -2.79 24.34
C ARG A 180 1.24 -3.52 23.42
N SER A 181 1.15 -4.85 23.37
CA SER A 181 2.00 -5.67 22.52
C SER A 181 1.84 -5.31 21.04
N HIS A 182 0.60 -5.18 20.57
CA HIS A 182 0.30 -4.77 19.20
C HIS A 182 0.77 -3.34 18.90
N ALA A 183 0.60 -2.41 19.82
CA ALA A 183 1.09 -1.04 19.69
C ALA A 183 2.62 -0.96 19.53
N LEU A 184 3.36 -1.73 20.35
CA LEU A 184 4.82 -1.80 20.26
C LEU A 184 5.32 -2.53 19.03
N ARG A 185 4.52 -3.41 18.44
CA ARG A 185 4.83 -4.00 17.13
C ARG A 185 4.67 -3.00 16.00
N LEU A 186 3.72 -2.06 16.10
CA LEU A 186 3.59 -0.96 15.15
C LEU A 186 4.78 0.01 15.22
N ASN A 187 5.16 0.40 16.43
CA ASN A 187 6.35 1.22 16.65
C ASN A 187 6.94 0.92 18.03
N PRO A 188 8.10 0.26 18.10
CA PRO A 188 8.75 -0.08 19.38
C PRO A 188 9.14 1.11 20.24
N SER A 189 9.11 2.32 19.68
CA SER A 189 9.46 3.57 20.37
C SER A 189 8.23 4.33 20.86
N PHE A 190 7.01 3.80 20.76
CA PHE A 190 5.84 4.46 21.33
C PHE A 190 5.95 4.58 22.85
N GLY A 191 5.65 5.78 23.36
CA GLY A 191 5.55 6.08 24.76
C GLY A 191 4.13 5.89 25.30
N GLU A 192 4.00 5.96 26.64
CA GLU A 192 2.72 5.74 27.34
C GLU A 192 1.68 6.82 27.04
N GLU A 193 2.11 8.07 26.93
CA GLU A 193 1.22 9.18 26.59
C GLU A 193 1.01 9.23 25.10
N HIS A 194 -0.24 9.16 24.65
CA HIS A 194 -0.55 9.18 23.23
C HIS A 194 -1.88 9.84 22.90
N VAL A 195 -1.99 10.32 21.69
CA VAL A 195 -3.21 10.84 21.06
C VAL A 195 -3.33 10.32 19.65
N ILE A 196 -4.55 10.07 19.21
CA ILE A 196 -4.85 9.58 17.86
C ILE A 196 -5.76 10.56 17.16
N ALA A 197 -5.46 10.85 15.90
CA ALA A 197 -6.34 11.54 14.98
C ALA A 197 -6.73 10.59 13.83
N TYR A 198 -8.00 10.62 13.43
CA TYR A 198 -8.52 9.89 12.29
C TYR A 198 -9.16 10.86 11.31
N VAL A 199 -8.68 10.86 10.07
CA VAL A 199 -9.21 11.65 8.96
C VAL A 199 -10.03 10.73 8.09
N ALA A 200 -11.35 10.90 8.09
CA ALA A 200 -12.26 10.07 7.29
C ALA A 200 -12.31 10.58 5.85
N GLU A 201 -12.26 9.67 4.88
CA GLU A 201 -12.42 9.97 3.44
C GLU A 201 -11.56 11.15 2.95
N PRO A 202 -10.23 11.14 3.15
CA PRO A 202 -9.38 12.22 2.67
C PRO A 202 -9.44 12.34 1.15
N GLN A 203 -9.55 13.56 0.61
CA GLN A 203 -9.60 13.81 -0.85
C GLN A 203 -8.31 13.34 -1.53
N SER A 204 -7.19 13.38 -0.83
CA SER A 204 -5.89 12.87 -1.26
C SER A 204 -5.10 12.31 -0.09
N GLN A 205 -5.09 10.99 0.06
CA GLN A 205 -4.26 10.33 1.08
C GLN A 205 -2.77 10.67 0.92
N ALA A 206 -2.27 10.72 -0.32
CA ALA A 206 -0.88 11.06 -0.60
C ALA A 206 -0.55 12.53 -0.24
N GLY A 207 -1.45 13.46 -0.51
CA GLY A 207 -1.29 14.88 -0.17
C GLY A 207 -1.25 15.09 1.35
N LEU A 208 -2.17 14.45 2.07
CA LEU A 208 -2.23 14.51 3.52
C LEU A 208 -0.99 13.86 4.17
N ALA A 209 -0.58 12.68 3.70
CA ALA A 209 0.64 12.00 4.16
C ALA A 209 1.89 12.87 3.94
N GLN A 210 1.99 13.55 2.80
CA GLN A 210 3.09 14.45 2.50
C GLN A 210 3.07 15.71 3.39
N ALA A 211 1.90 16.27 3.67
CA ALA A 211 1.74 17.42 4.56
C ALA A 211 2.16 17.07 6.00
N LEU A 212 1.68 15.94 6.53
CA LEU A 212 2.03 15.45 7.85
C LEU A 212 3.52 15.08 7.96
N SER A 213 4.12 14.47 6.93
CA SER A 213 5.56 14.19 6.91
C SER A 213 6.41 15.45 6.93
N ARG A 214 6.04 16.47 6.16
CA ARG A 214 6.73 17.78 6.19
C ARG A 214 6.64 18.45 7.55
N TYR A 215 5.50 18.34 8.18
CA TYR A 215 5.28 18.88 9.51
C TYR A 215 6.16 18.18 10.57
N HIS A 216 6.26 16.86 10.52
CA HIS A 216 7.13 16.06 11.37
C HIS A 216 8.59 16.48 11.32
N GLN A 217 9.10 16.73 10.11
CA GLN A 217 10.51 17.08 9.91
C GLN A 217 10.87 18.46 10.45
N SER A 218 9.90 19.35 10.64
CA SER A 218 10.19 20.77 10.90
C SER A 218 9.99 21.24 12.33
N ARG A 219 9.23 20.54 13.20
CA ARG A 219 8.75 21.18 14.45
C ARG A 219 8.68 20.32 15.71
N ILE A 220 8.87 19.01 15.67
CA ILE A 220 8.63 18.19 16.87
C ILE A 220 9.86 17.31 17.18
N SER A 221 10.61 17.70 18.20
CA SER A 221 11.60 16.81 18.82
C SER A 221 10.95 16.10 20.01
N GLY A 222 11.03 14.77 20.05
CA GLY A 222 10.57 13.96 21.20
C GLY A 222 9.26 13.22 21.02
N LEU A 223 8.44 13.54 20.04
CA LEU A 223 7.27 12.72 19.71
C LEU A 223 7.63 11.55 18.80
N ARG A 224 7.01 10.40 19.06
CA ARG A 224 7.01 9.23 18.17
C ARG A 224 5.70 9.19 17.45
N CYS A 225 5.73 8.98 16.15
CA CYS A 225 4.53 9.07 15.34
C CYS A 225 4.42 7.94 14.35
N LEU A 226 3.18 7.64 13.97
CA LEU A 226 2.82 6.73 12.91
C LEU A 226 1.71 7.37 12.07
N LEU A 227 1.84 7.28 10.77
CA LEU A 227 0.77 7.60 9.82
C LEU A 227 0.46 6.35 9.04
N ALA A 228 -0.77 5.84 9.12
CA ALA A 228 -1.17 4.61 8.47
C ALA A 228 -2.56 4.75 7.83
N PRO A 229 -2.78 4.18 6.63
CA PRO A 229 -4.13 3.95 6.13
C PRO A 229 -4.87 3.03 7.09
N TYR A 230 -6.12 3.37 7.42
CA TYR A 230 -6.97 2.54 8.27
C TYR A 230 -8.43 2.69 7.85
N ASP A 231 -9.10 1.58 7.54
CA ASP A 231 -10.43 1.55 6.92
C ASP A 231 -10.52 2.46 5.68
N ASP A 232 -11.48 3.41 5.67
CA ASP A 232 -11.72 4.39 4.60
C ASP A 232 -10.96 5.71 4.82
N GLY A 233 -10.03 5.75 5.79
CA GLY A 233 -9.36 6.97 6.20
C GLY A 233 -7.86 6.83 6.42
N LEU A 234 -7.34 7.82 7.13
CA LEU A 234 -5.95 7.90 7.53
C LEU A 234 -5.87 8.07 9.04
N LEU A 235 -5.13 7.19 9.71
CA LEU A 235 -4.87 7.23 11.12
C LEU A 235 -3.51 7.86 11.39
N TYR A 236 -3.47 8.83 12.29
CA TYR A 236 -2.27 9.44 12.79
C TYR A 236 -2.14 9.22 14.28
N VAL A 237 -1.07 8.56 14.70
CA VAL A 237 -0.74 8.31 16.10
C VAL A 237 0.42 9.20 16.49
N ALA A 238 0.33 9.90 17.59
CA ALA A 238 1.45 10.58 18.22
C ALA A 238 1.58 10.17 19.68
N SER A 239 2.79 9.86 20.11
CA SER A 239 3.08 9.48 21.49
C SER A 239 4.31 10.17 22.03
N ALA A 240 4.36 10.33 23.36
CA ALA A 240 5.47 10.87 24.11
C ALA A 240 5.82 9.95 25.29
N GLU A 241 7.08 9.98 25.72
CA GLU A 241 7.47 9.34 26.98
C GLU A 241 7.02 10.23 28.15
N SER A 242 6.56 9.60 29.23
CA SER A 242 6.01 10.29 30.42
C SER A 242 7.02 11.16 31.17
N ASP A 243 8.30 10.99 30.93
CA ASP A 243 9.40 11.76 31.53
C ASP A 243 9.84 12.99 30.69
N VAL A 244 9.25 13.16 29.50
CA VAL A 244 9.46 14.39 28.72
C VAL A 244 8.63 15.51 29.34
N VAL A 245 9.30 16.45 30.00
CA VAL A 245 8.72 17.54 30.79
C VAL A 245 7.63 18.35 30.06
N ASP A 246 7.58 18.30 28.73
CA ASP A 246 6.61 18.99 27.89
C ASP A 246 5.77 18.07 27.00
N GLY A 247 5.80 16.73 27.20
CA GLY A 247 5.12 15.78 26.31
C GLY A 247 3.64 16.06 26.15
N ARG A 248 2.94 16.37 27.24
CA ARG A 248 1.51 16.71 27.22
C ARG A 248 1.21 18.02 26.50
N ALA A 249 2.02 19.06 26.75
CA ALA A 249 1.86 20.34 26.06
C ALA A 249 2.13 20.18 24.56
N GLN A 250 3.07 19.31 24.18
CA GLN A 250 3.36 18.98 22.78
C GLN A 250 2.22 18.20 22.15
N LEU A 251 1.60 17.22 22.84
CA LEU A 251 0.44 16.49 22.33
C LEU A 251 -0.78 17.42 22.21
N ASP A 252 -1.03 18.31 23.16
CA ASP A 252 -2.09 19.31 23.07
C ASP A 252 -1.82 20.33 21.94
N GLY A 253 -0.56 20.74 21.76
CA GLY A 253 -0.12 21.57 20.65
C GLY A 253 -0.33 20.88 19.29
N LEU A 254 0.01 19.59 19.21
CA LEU A 254 -0.19 18.77 18.03
C LEU A 254 -1.66 18.68 17.62
N VAL A 255 -2.57 18.53 18.57
CA VAL A 255 -4.01 18.59 18.29
C VAL A 255 -4.42 19.92 17.66
N GLY A 256 -3.84 21.03 18.15
CA GLY A 256 -4.06 22.35 17.57
C GLY A 256 -3.59 22.46 16.13
N ILE A 257 -2.47 21.83 15.82
CA ILE A 257 -1.82 21.86 14.50
C ILE A 257 -2.49 20.91 13.52
N LEU A 258 -2.83 19.71 13.94
CA LEU A 258 -3.65 18.81 13.10
C LEU A 258 -4.94 19.50 12.64
N ARG A 259 -5.50 20.38 13.50
CA ARG A 259 -6.66 21.21 13.14
C ARG A 259 -6.32 22.25 12.07
N ALA A 260 -5.17 22.92 12.19
CA ALA A 260 -4.78 23.98 11.28
C ALA A 260 -4.33 23.41 9.92
N ASP A 261 -3.41 22.44 9.91
CA ASP A 261 -2.83 21.91 8.69
C ASP A 261 -3.82 21.04 7.91
N VAL A 262 -4.67 20.28 8.58
CA VAL A 262 -5.74 19.53 7.91
C VAL A 262 -6.79 20.49 7.34
N LEU A 263 -7.11 21.59 8.04
CA LEU A 263 -8.02 22.62 7.55
C LEU A 263 -7.45 23.43 6.39
N GLU A 264 -6.14 23.62 6.31
CA GLU A 264 -5.52 24.31 5.17
C GLU A 264 -5.46 23.46 3.91
N HIS A 265 -5.34 22.12 4.03
CA HIS A 265 -5.18 21.22 2.89
C HIS A 265 -6.45 20.45 2.54
N GLU A 266 -7.33 20.20 3.51
CA GLU A 266 -8.59 19.48 3.32
C GLU A 266 -9.72 20.08 4.18
N VAL A 267 -10.17 21.26 3.83
CA VAL A 267 -11.19 22.07 4.56
C VAL A 267 -12.49 21.31 4.84
N THR A 268 -12.76 20.22 4.16
CA THR A 268 -14.02 19.48 4.25
C THR A 268 -13.91 18.09 4.85
N ALA A 269 -12.70 17.53 5.02
CA ALA A 269 -12.53 16.17 5.55
C ALA A 269 -12.95 16.12 7.02
N PRO A 270 -13.78 15.14 7.42
CA PRO A 270 -14.12 14.93 8.82
C PRO A 270 -12.93 14.42 9.60
N VAL A 271 -12.50 15.14 10.64
CA VAL A 271 -11.39 14.76 11.50
C VAL A 271 -11.90 14.48 12.91
N GLY A 272 -11.58 13.30 13.41
CA GLY A 272 -11.81 12.93 14.79
C GLY A 272 -10.51 12.81 15.56
N VAL A 273 -10.47 13.30 16.80
CA VAL A 273 -9.31 13.24 17.67
C VAL A 273 -9.73 12.60 18.99
N SER A 274 -8.91 11.64 19.48
CA SER A 274 -9.10 11.01 20.80
C SER A 274 -8.79 11.97 21.93
N ARG A 275 -9.06 11.54 23.17
CA ARG A 275 -8.40 12.09 24.34
C ARG A 275 -6.90 11.79 24.29
N VAL A 276 -6.13 12.47 25.12
CA VAL A 276 -4.80 12.00 25.49
C VAL A 276 -4.95 10.84 26.46
N HIS A 277 -4.38 9.69 26.13
CA HIS A 277 -4.30 8.51 26.97
C HIS A 277 -2.91 8.41 27.59
N PHE A 278 -2.81 7.77 28.76
CA PHE A 278 -1.59 7.68 29.57
C PHE A 278 -1.11 6.25 29.78
N ASP A 279 -1.73 5.30 29.09
CA ASP A 279 -1.40 3.89 29.11
C ASP A 279 -1.49 3.36 27.68
N LEU A 280 -0.39 2.87 27.15
CA LEU A 280 -0.28 2.34 25.79
C LEU A 280 -1.27 1.16 25.56
N GLY A 281 -1.61 0.46 26.62
CA GLY A 281 -2.67 -0.58 26.61
C GLY A 281 -4.08 -0.05 26.32
N GLN A 282 -4.28 1.26 26.27
CA GLN A 282 -5.54 1.91 25.88
C GLN A 282 -5.53 2.43 24.44
N MET A 283 -4.51 2.10 23.64
CA MET A 283 -4.41 2.58 22.25
C MET A 283 -5.59 2.15 21.40
N GLY A 284 -6.13 0.96 21.61
CA GLY A 284 -7.34 0.50 20.93
C GLY A 284 -8.55 1.40 21.20
N ASP A 285 -8.76 1.81 22.47
CA ASP A 285 -9.80 2.75 22.85
C ASP A 285 -9.60 4.12 22.18
N ALA A 286 -8.36 4.61 22.15
CA ALA A 286 -8.00 5.87 21.49
C ALA A 286 -8.32 5.84 19.97
N VAL A 287 -8.05 4.72 19.28
CA VAL A 287 -8.44 4.52 17.87
C VAL A 287 -9.96 4.61 17.72
N LEU A 288 -10.71 3.89 18.55
CA LEU A 288 -12.18 3.90 18.51
C LEU A 288 -12.76 5.28 18.83
N GLU A 289 -12.18 5.99 19.78
CA GLU A 289 -12.56 7.38 20.12
C GLU A 289 -12.38 8.32 18.93
N ALA A 290 -11.20 8.29 18.29
CA ALA A 290 -10.91 9.13 17.13
C ALA A 290 -11.88 8.83 15.97
N ARG A 291 -12.16 7.56 15.70
CA ARG A 291 -13.14 7.17 14.66
C ARG A 291 -14.56 7.65 14.97
N ARG A 292 -15.01 7.49 16.22
CA ARG A 292 -16.33 7.99 16.65
C ARG A 292 -16.43 9.51 16.54
N ALA A 293 -15.37 10.23 16.90
CA ALA A 293 -15.29 11.68 16.74
C ALA A 293 -15.37 12.10 15.27
N ALA A 294 -14.71 11.40 14.36
CA ALA A 294 -14.79 11.65 12.92
C ALA A 294 -16.20 11.44 12.37
N LEU A 295 -16.92 10.41 12.84
CA LEU A 295 -18.33 10.20 12.47
C LEU A 295 -19.23 11.37 12.93
N VAL A 296 -18.95 11.95 14.11
CA VAL A 296 -19.66 13.15 14.58
C VAL A 296 -19.31 14.36 13.72
N ALA A 297 -18.03 14.54 13.37
CA ALA A 297 -17.58 15.60 12.47
C ALA A 297 -18.29 15.50 11.10
N ARG A 298 -18.36 14.28 10.54
CA ARG A 298 -19.05 14.03 9.27
C ARG A 298 -20.53 14.42 9.31
N ARG A 299 -21.25 14.08 10.39
CA ARG A 299 -22.67 14.47 10.57
C ARG A 299 -22.87 15.98 10.68
N ARG A 300 -21.85 16.73 11.09
CA ARG A 300 -21.87 18.19 11.21
C ARG A 300 -21.45 18.90 9.91
N GLY A 301 -21.15 18.16 8.85
CA GLY A 301 -20.73 18.72 7.57
C GLY A 301 -19.23 18.93 7.42
N GLY A 302 -18.42 18.25 8.25
CA GLY A 302 -16.96 18.30 8.22
C GLY A 302 -16.34 19.01 9.43
N GLY A 303 -15.02 19.26 9.36
CA GLY A 303 -14.26 19.88 10.43
C GLY A 303 -13.73 18.88 11.48
N THR A 304 -13.13 19.41 12.55
CA THR A 304 -12.48 18.60 13.59
C THR A 304 -13.36 18.48 14.84
N VAL A 305 -13.53 17.25 15.33
CA VAL A 305 -14.19 16.95 16.61
C VAL A 305 -13.20 16.19 17.49
N GLN A 306 -13.04 16.63 18.75
CA GLN A 306 -12.27 15.94 19.78
C GLN A 306 -13.20 15.42 20.86
N ILE A 307 -13.02 14.16 21.29
CA ILE A 307 -13.69 13.59 22.45
C ILE A 307 -13.06 14.17 23.72
N GLY A 308 -13.89 14.57 24.69
CA GLY A 308 -13.45 14.99 26.04
C GLY A 308 -13.21 16.49 26.25
N ARG A 309 -13.40 17.36 25.24
CA ARG A 309 -13.64 18.79 25.50
C ARG A 309 -15.13 19.03 25.55
N ALA A 310 -15.69 19.11 26.76
CA ALA A 310 -16.99 19.74 26.94
C ALA A 310 -16.93 21.17 26.34
N HIS A 311 -17.87 21.51 25.50
CA HIS A 311 -18.03 22.89 25.08
C HIS A 311 -18.37 23.72 26.32
N VAL A 312 -17.45 24.57 26.74
CA VAL A 312 -17.75 25.71 27.61
C VAL A 312 -18.23 26.84 26.72
#